data_28074da66238cee692135e19ca07c398
#
_entry.id   28074da66238cee692135e19ca07c398
#
_cell.length_a   1.000
_cell.length_b   1.000
_cell.length_c   1.000
_cell.angle_alpha   90.00
_cell.angle_beta   90.00
_cell.angle_gamma   90.00
#
_symmetry.space_group_name_H-M   'P 1'
#
loop_
_entity.id
_entity.type
_entity.pdbx_description
1 polymer ?
#
loop_
_entity_poly.entity_id
_entity_poly.type
_entity_poly.pdbx_seq_one_letter_code
_entity_poly.pdbx_strand_id
1 'polypeptide(L)'
;MTKVETARSLALAVLEDVLVNQAYSNIALNKHLKGSQLSAADKGLVTEIVYGTVARKLTLEWYLSHFIQDRDKLDNWLYILLLLSAYQLRYLDKIPNHAVVNEAVELAKARKKGSEKLVNAVLRRILREGWPDIDSIKRKNKRDSIAYSLPVWLVSKLKEEYGEERAQAIFKSLLVRNKASIRVTDLSRKEEIKAVLEATDSPLAATGLVKEQGHFAGHDLFAEGAITIQDESSQLVAPTLDLQGHEQVLDACAAPGGKTAHMASYLTSGKVTALDLYDHKLDLIQENAERLGVADQVQTQKLDARKVHEFFGRDSFDKILVDAPCSGIGLLRRKPDIKYNKETADFTSLQEIQLEILGSVCQTLRKGGIITYSTCTIVSEENFQVVKAFLESHPEFEQVKLEHECKDILKDGCILITPELYGSDGFFISQFRKISE
;
A
#
# COMPACT_ATOMS: atom_id res chain seq x y z
N MET A 1 -29.25 15.53 -23.53
CA MET A 1 -28.44 14.39 -23.98
C MET A 1 -27.64 13.92 -22.79
N THR A 2 -27.96 12.75 -22.28
CA THR A 2 -27.17 12.06 -21.23
C THR A 2 -25.75 11.89 -21.77
N LYS A 3 -24.75 12.47 -21.09
CA LYS A 3 -23.34 12.28 -21.46
C LYS A 3 -23.04 10.80 -21.38
N VAL A 4 -22.60 10.19 -22.48
CA VAL A 4 -22.13 8.80 -22.47
C VAL A 4 -20.87 8.77 -21.60
N GLU A 5 -20.91 7.94 -20.57
CA GLU A 5 -19.75 7.69 -19.70
C GLU A 5 -18.68 6.98 -20.53
N THR A 6 -17.47 7.49 -20.52
CA THR A 6 -16.31 6.85 -21.17
C THR A 6 -15.23 6.55 -20.12
N ALA A 7 -14.32 5.63 -20.43
CA ALA A 7 -13.21 5.32 -19.52
C ALA A 7 -12.41 6.57 -19.13
N ARG A 8 -12.19 7.49 -20.07
CA ARG A 8 -11.43 8.74 -19.81
C ARG A 8 -12.23 9.77 -19.03
N SER A 9 -13.56 9.87 -19.26
CA SER A 9 -14.40 10.77 -18.45
C SER A 9 -14.46 10.31 -16.99
N LEU A 10 -14.53 8.98 -16.76
CA LEU A 10 -14.53 8.43 -15.42
C LEU A 10 -13.16 8.59 -14.76
N ALA A 11 -12.06 8.31 -15.48
CA ALA A 11 -10.70 8.52 -14.98
C ALA A 11 -10.46 10.00 -14.59
N LEU A 12 -10.97 10.96 -15.37
CA LEU A 12 -10.91 12.38 -15.03
C LEU A 12 -11.61 12.68 -13.71
N ALA A 13 -12.84 12.16 -13.52
CA ALA A 13 -13.59 12.37 -12.28
C ALA A 13 -12.88 11.78 -11.05
N VAL A 14 -12.33 10.56 -11.17
CA VAL A 14 -11.53 9.93 -10.10
C VAL A 14 -10.29 10.76 -9.78
N LEU A 15 -9.57 11.23 -10.80
CA LEU A 15 -8.35 12.04 -10.62
C LEU A 15 -8.66 13.42 -10.01
N GLU A 16 -9.82 14.00 -10.27
CA GLU A 16 -10.26 15.22 -9.57
C GLU A 16 -10.46 14.95 -8.07
N ASP A 17 -11.12 13.84 -7.71
CA ASP A 17 -11.27 13.45 -6.29
C ASP A 17 -9.89 13.24 -5.62
N VAL A 18 -8.96 12.60 -6.31
CA VAL A 18 -7.62 12.30 -5.76
C VAL A 18 -6.72 13.54 -5.68
N LEU A 19 -6.63 14.32 -6.76
CA LEU A 19 -5.63 15.40 -6.88
C LEU A 19 -6.12 16.76 -6.38
N VAL A 20 -7.43 16.97 -6.28
CA VAL A 20 -8.03 18.22 -5.79
C VAL A 20 -8.64 18.02 -4.40
N ASN A 21 -9.43 16.96 -4.22
CA ASN A 21 -10.14 16.68 -2.97
C ASN A 21 -9.34 15.81 -1.99
N GLN A 22 -8.09 15.43 -2.34
CA GLN A 22 -7.17 14.63 -1.52
C GLN A 22 -7.72 13.26 -1.08
N ALA A 23 -8.65 12.70 -1.87
CA ALA A 23 -9.16 11.36 -1.61
C ALA A 23 -8.07 10.31 -1.90
N TYR A 24 -8.07 9.22 -1.16
CA TYR A 24 -7.21 8.08 -1.47
C TYR A 24 -7.59 7.45 -2.81
N SER A 25 -6.60 7.20 -3.66
CA SER A 25 -6.81 6.74 -5.04
C SER A 25 -7.62 5.45 -5.14
N ASN A 26 -7.39 4.48 -4.24
CA ASN A 26 -8.13 3.23 -4.19
C ASN A 26 -9.60 3.43 -3.78
N ILE A 27 -9.87 4.34 -2.83
CA ILE A 27 -11.24 4.62 -2.36
C ILE A 27 -12.03 5.34 -3.45
N ALA A 28 -11.45 6.41 -4.04
CA ALA A 28 -12.07 7.16 -5.11
C ALA A 28 -12.36 6.27 -6.31
N LEU A 29 -11.38 5.47 -6.74
CA LEU A 29 -11.53 4.55 -7.87
C LEU A 29 -12.66 3.53 -7.63
N ASN A 30 -12.67 2.86 -6.50
CA ASN A 30 -13.70 1.87 -6.17
C ASN A 30 -15.11 2.48 -6.13
N LYS A 31 -15.25 3.68 -5.54
CA LYS A 31 -16.52 4.41 -5.50
C LYS A 31 -17.08 4.68 -6.90
N HIS A 32 -16.24 5.16 -7.80
CA HIS A 32 -16.65 5.47 -9.17
C HIS A 32 -16.90 4.22 -10.02
N LEU A 33 -16.07 3.17 -9.88
CA LEU A 33 -16.23 1.92 -10.64
C LEU A 33 -17.47 1.13 -10.22
N LYS A 34 -17.85 1.16 -8.95
CA LYS A 34 -19.03 0.44 -8.42
C LYS A 34 -20.33 0.94 -9.05
N GLY A 35 -20.42 2.23 -9.37
CA GLY A 35 -21.61 2.84 -10.01
C GLY A 35 -21.57 2.83 -11.55
N SER A 36 -20.46 2.40 -12.17
CA SER A 36 -20.23 2.51 -13.60
C SER A 36 -20.77 1.32 -14.40
N GLN A 37 -21.33 1.62 -15.58
CA GLN A 37 -21.81 0.64 -16.57
C GLN A 37 -20.71 0.29 -17.62
N LEU A 38 -19.48 0.72 -17.43
CA LEU A 38 -18.38 0.42 -18.33
C LEU A 38 -18.06 -1.08 -18.39
N SER A 39 -17.57 -1.52 -19.56
CA SER A 39 -17.06 -2.89 -19.74
C SER A 39 -15.89 -3.19 -18.80
N ALA A 40 -15.60 -4.47 -18.57
CA ALA A 40 -14.44 -4.88 -17.78
C ALA A 40 -13.13 -4.34 -18.34
N ALA A 41 -12.98 -4.29 -19.67
CA ALA A 41 -11.82 -3.72 -20.34
C ALA A 41 -11.69 -2.20 -20.09
N ASP A 42 -12.81 -1.47 -20.17
CA ASP A 42 -12.81 -0.02 -19.89
C ASP A 42 -12.54 0.27 -18.42
N LYS A 43 -13.08 -0.52 -17.48
CA LYS A 43 -12.75 -0.42 -16.04
C LYS A 43 -11.26 -0.66 -15.79
N GLY A 44 -10.66 -1.61 -16.50
CA GLY A 44 -9.22 -1.83 -16.51
C GLY A 44 -8.44 -0.61 -17.02
N LEU A 45 -8.90 0.01 -18.09
CA LEU A 45 -8.31 1.24 -18.62
C LEU A 45 -8.44 2.43 -17.67
N VAL A 46 -9.59 2.60 -17.02
CA VAL A 46 -9.75 3.62 -15.94
C VAL A 46 -8.72 3.43 -14.86
N THR A 47 -8.59 2.21 -14.36
CA THR A 47 -7.63 1.84 -13.32
C THR A 47 -6.20 2.16 -13.73
N GLU A 48 -5.81 1.77 -14.94
CA GLU A 48 -4.48 2.04 -15.51
C GLU A 48 -4.20 3.54 -15.63
N ILE A 49 -5.15 4.31 -16.19
CA ILE A 49 -4.99 5.77 -16.34
C ILE A 49 -4.87 6.46 -14.98
N VAL A 50 -5.72 6.09 -14.01
CA VAL A 50 -5.72 6.71 -12.68
C VAL A 50 -4.40 6.43 -11.95
N TYR A 51 -4.07 5.17 -11.74
CA TYR A 51 -2.85 4.82 -11.00
C TYR A 51 -1.58 5.27 -11.73
N GLY A 52 -1.54 5.14 -13.05
CA GLY A 52 -0.39 5.57 -13.84
C GLY A 52 -0.18 7.08 -13.81
N THR A 53 -1.25 7.87 -13.90
CA THR A 53 -1.18 9.34 -13.80
C THR A 53 -0.71 9.77 -12.40
N VAL A 54 -1.28 9.20 -11.33
CA VAL A 54 -0.88 9.50 -9.95
C VAL A 54 0.56 9.07 -9.70
N ALA A 55 0.94 7.86 -10.10
CA ALA A 55 2.30 7.35 -9.90
C ALA A 55 3.37 8.24 -10.54
N ARG A 56 3.05 8.86 -11.68
CA ARG A 56 3.97 9.67 -12.49
C ARG A 56 3.67 11.17 -12.47
N LYS A 57 2.89 11.65 -11.51
CA LYS A 57 2.40 13.02 -11.45
C LYS A 57 3.51 14.06 -11.62
N LEU A 58 4.60 13.99 -10.83
CA LEU A 58 5.68 14.99 -10.90
C LEU A 58 6.43 14.96 -12.25
N THR A 59 6.60 13.78 -12.84
CA THR A 59 7.17 13.62 -14.20
C THR A 59 6.28 14.30 -15.24
N LEU A 60 4.98 14.03 -15.19
CA LEU A 60 3.99 14.57 -16.11
C LEU A 60 3.84 16.09 -15.96
N GLU A 61 3.82 16.60 -14.73
CA GLU A 61 3.82 18.04 -14.44
C GLU A 61 5.06 18.74 -14.99
N TRP A 62 6.24 18.12 -14.82
CA TRP A 62 7.48 18.66 -15.38
C TRP A 62 7.45 18.66 -16.92
N TYR A 63 6.98 17.61 -17.57
CA TYR A 63 6.80 17.60 -19.02
C TYR A 63 5.86 18.71 -19.46
N LEU A 64 4.67 18.79 -18.86
CA LEU A 64 3.67 19.80 -19.25
C LEU A 64 4.15 21.23 -19.01
N SER A 65 5.03 21.48 -18.04
CA SER A 65 5.58 22.81 -17.78
C SER A 65 6.36 23.42 -18.96
N HIS A 66 6.82 22.59 -19.91
CA HIS A 66 7.48 23.05 -21.13
C HIS A 66 6.47 23.46 -22.23
N PHE A 67 5.22 23.07 -22.11
CA PHE A 67 4.17 23.29 -23.11
C PHE A 67 3.08 24.24 -22.63
N ILE A 68 2.97 24.45 -21.32
CA ILE A 68 1.98 25.33 -20.68
C ILE A 68 2.72 26.54 -20.10
N GLN A 69 2.35 27.75 -20.53
CA GLN A 69 3.01 28.98 -20.09
C GLN A 69 2.70 29.35 -18.65
N ASP A 70 1.46 29.14 -18.21
CA ASP A 70 0.97 29.54 -16.89
C ASP A 70 -0.06 28.54 -16.39
N ARG A 71 0.37 27.70 -15.42
CA ARG A 71 -0.48 26.68 -14.83
C ARG A 71 -1.64 27.29 -14.03
N ASP A 72 -1.42 28.42 -13.37
CA ASP A 72 -2.38 29.01 -12.44
C ASP A 72 -3.59 29.61 -13.15
N LYS A 73 -3.46 29.87 -14.45
CA LYS A 73 -4.58 30.30 -15.31
C LYS A 73 -5.47 29.16 -15.79
N LEU A 74 -5.09 27.91 -15.52
CA LEU A 74 -5.88 26.76 -15.95
C LEU A 74 -6.79 26.26 -14.82
N ASP A 75 -8.05 25.99 -15.17
CA ASP A 75 -8.95 25.25 -14.30
C ASP A 75 -8.30 23.89 -13.90
N ASN A 76 -8.43 23.47 -12.66
CA ASN A 76 -7.83 22.22 -12.18
C ASN A 76 -8.22 21.00 -13.01
N TRP A 77 -9.50 20.87 -13.36
CA TRP A 77 -9.98 19.76 -14.19
C TRP A 77 -9.31 19.72 -15.58
N LEU A 78 -9.05 20.90 -16.17
CA LEU A 78 -8.42 21.00 -17.49
C LEU A 78 -6.96 20.57 -17.43
N TYR A 79 -6.26 20.97 -16.36
CA TYR A 79 -4.90 20.52 -16.12
C TYR A 79 -4.82 19.02 -15.87
N ILE A 80 -5.75 18.44 -15.11
CA ILE A 80 -5.85 16.99 -14.86
C ILE A 80 -6.13 16.25 -16.18
N LEU A 81 -6.99 16.82 -17.05
CA LEU A 81 -7.22 16.25 -18.38
C LEU A 81 -5.93 16.22 -19.22
N LEU A 82 -5.10 17.25 -19.13
CA LEU A 82 -3.79 17.27 -19.79
C LEU A 82 -2.82 16.26 -19.16
N LEU A 83 -2.80 16.09 -17.83
CA LEU A 83 -1.97 15.10 -17.15
C LEU A 83 -2.31 13.66 -17.58
N LEU A 84 -3.60 13.28 -17.54
CA LEU A 84 -4.02 11.93 -17.95
C LEU A 84 -3.83 11.68 -19.46
N SER A 85 -3.91 12.73 -20.27
CA SER A 85 -3.63 12.63 -21.71
C SER A 85 -2.13 12.46 -21.96
N ALA A 86 -1.29 13.25 -21.28
CA ALA A 86 0.16 13.12 -21.33
C ALA A 86 0.61 11.72 -20.86
N TYR A 87 0.01 11.18 -19.80
CA TYR A 87 0.25 9.82 -19.35
C TYR A 87 -0.01 8.80 -20.48
N GLN A 88 -1.18 8.86 -21.10
CA GLN A 88 -1.55 7.95 -22.17
C GLN A 88 -0.60 8.08 -23.38
N LEU A 89 -0.28 9.30 -23.81
CA LEU A 89 0.63 9.54 -24.94
C LEU A 89 2.05 9.04 -24.69
N ARG A 90 2.49 9.01 -23.43
CA ARG A 90 3.88 8.64 -23.08
C ARG A 90 4.07 7.18 -22.72
N TYR A 91 3.06 6.54 -22.13
CA TYR A 91 3.20 5.25 -21.45
C TYR A 91 2.22 4.16 -21.89
N LEU A 92 1.22 4.49 -22.74
CA LEU A 92 0.25 3.49 -23.21
C LEU A 92 0.37 3.25 -24.71
N ASP A 93 1.41 2.52 -25.11
CA ASP A 93 1.76 2.29 -26.53
C ASP A 93 0.64 1.61 -27.35
N LYS A 94 -0.27 0.87 -26.67
CA LYS A 94 -1.40 0.22 -27.35
C LYS A 94 -2.53 1.16 -27.73
N ILE A 95 -2.51 2.40 -27.25
CA ILE A 95 -3.53 3.41 -27.55
C ILE A 95 -3.00 4.36 -28.60
N PRO A 96 -3.65 4.48 -29.78
CA PRO A 96 -3.21 5.39 -30.82
C PRO A 96 -3.24 6.84 -30.35
N ASN A 97 -2.18 7.59 -30.63
CA ASN A 97 -2.06 9.01 -30.22
C ASN A 97 -3.25 9.87 -30.66
N HIS A 98 -3.75 9.65 -31.89
CA HIS A 98 -4.90 10.39 -32.40
C HIS A 98 -6.17 10.16 -31.57
N ALA A 99 -6.37 8.94 -31.05
CA ALA A 99 -7.51 8.62 -30.18
C ALA A 99 -7.43 9.36 -28.84
N VAL A 100 -6.23 9.42 -28.23
CA VAL A 100 -5.99 10.18 -27.00
C VAL A 100 -6.33 11.67 -27.19
N VAL A 101 -5.81 12.28 -28.28
CA VAL A 101 -6.03 13.70 -28.57
C VAL A 101 -7.50 13.97 -28.84
N ASN A 102 -8.16 13.18 -29.70
CA ASN A 102 -9.56 13.39 -30.05
C ASN A 102 -10.48 13.29 -28.83
N GLU A 103 -10.33 12.26 -28.01
CA GLU A 103 -11.18 12.13 -26.81
C GLU A 103 -10.92 13.24 -25.78
N ALA A 104 -9.67 13.64 -25.59
CA ALA A 104 -9.35 14.78 -24.71
C ALA A 104 -10.00 16.08 -25.19
N VAL A 105 -9.98 16.34 -26.50
CA VAL A 105 -10.62 17.51 -27.12
C VAL A 105 -12.14 17.47 -26.95
N GLU A 106 -12.78 16.31 -27.17
CA GLU A 106 -14.23 16.18 -26.99
C GLU A 106 -14.64 16.31 -25.52
N LEU A 107 -13.87 15.76 -24.56
CA LEU A 107 -14.12 15.95 -23.13
C LEU A 107 -14.01 17.43 -22.74
N ALA A 108 -12.97 18.10 -23.21
CA ALA A 108 -12.78 19.53 -22.94
C ALA A 108 -13.95 20.35 -23.48
N LYS A 109 -14.31 20.17 -24.75
CA LYS A 109 -15.44 20.84 -25.40
C LYS A 109 -16.76 20.60 -24.69
N ALA A 110 -17.02 19.36 -24.27
CA ALA A 110 -18.23 18.98 -23.58
C ALA A 110 -18.36 19.60 -22.18
N ARG A 111 -17.23 19.85 -21.50
CA ARG A 111 -17.23 20.44 -20.16
C ARG A 111 -17.23 21.97 -20.18
N LYS A 112 -16.41 22.60 -21.06
CA LYS A 112 -16.32 24.06 -21.21
C LYS A 112 -15.97 24.40 -22.64
N LYS A 113 -16.95 24.90 -23.41
CA LYS A 113 -16.75 25.29 -24.79
C LYS A 113 -15.62 26.33 -24.90
N GLY A 114 -14.69 26.12 -25.81
CA GLY A 114 -13.49 26.95 -26.03
C GLY A 114 -12.22 26.35 -25.43
N SER A 115 -12.30 25.50 -24.38
CA SER A 115 -11.13 24.87 -23.78
C SER A 115 -10.49 23.79 -24.67
N GLU A 116 -11.25 23.22 -25.60
CA GLU A 116 -10.77 22.23 -26.58
C GLU A 116 -9.63 22.75 -27.46
N LYS A 117 -9.59 24.08 -27.72
CA LYS A 117 -8.52 24.69 -28.52
C LYS A 117 -7.17 24.57 -27.81
N LEU A 118 -7.13 24.83 -26.50
CA LEU A 118 -5.93 24.74 -25.70
C LEU A 118 -5.46 23.28 -25.60
N VAL A 119 -6.38 22.34 -25.28
CA VAL A 119 -6.06 20.92 -25.19
C VAL A 119 -5.45 20.41 -26.50
N ASN A 120 -6.09 20.69 -27.62
CA ASN A 120 -5.58 20.29 -28.93
C ASN A 120 -4.20 20.91 -29.22
N ALA A 121 -4.02 22.19 -28.92
CA ALA A 121 -2.74 22.90 -29.17
C ALA A 121 -1.60 22.28 -28.34
N VAL A 122 -1.82 22.04 -27.03
CA VAL A 122 -0.82 21.45 -26.12
C VAL A 122 -0.46 20.03 -26.55
N LEU A 123 -1.46 19.16 -26.75
CA LEU A 123 -1.21 17.75 -27.07
C LEU A 123 -0.57 17.57 -28.45
N ARG A 124 -0.98 18.35 -29.46
CA ARG A 124 -0.32 18.33 -30.79
C ARG A 124 1.09 18.89 -30.75
N ARG A 125 1.36 19.88 -29.89
CA ARG A 125 2.68 20.42 -29.70
C ARG A 125 3.61 19.37 -29.08
N ILE A 126 3.16 18.61 -28.06
CA ILE A 126 3.90 17.48 -27.49
C ILE A 126 4.24 16.45 -28.57
N LEU A 127 3.28 16.05 -29.40
CA LEU A 127 3.52 15.07 -30.48
C LEU A 127 4.49 15.55 -31.55
N ARG A 128 4.55 16.84 -31.82
CA ARG A 128 5.46 17.43 -32.81
C ARG A 128 6.87 17.66 -32.27
N GLU A 129 7.00 18.17 -31.04
CA GLU A 129 8.28 18.58 -30.46
C GLU A 129 8.95 17.46 -29.65
N GLY A 130 8.17 16.44 -29.29
CA GLY A 130 8.65 15.32 -28.46
C GLY A 130 8.69 15.69 -26.97
N TRP A 131 9.15 14.73 -26.17
CA TRP A 131 9.24 14.88 -24.71
C TRP A 131 10.57 15.56 -24.34
N PRO A 132 10.56 16.52 -23.40
CA PRO A 132 11.78 17.10 -22.85
C PRO A 132 12.68 16.02 -22.23
N ASP A 133 13.98 16.24 -22.34
CA ASP A 133 14.99 15.31 -21.79
C ASP A 133 15.21 15.55 -20.29
N ILE A 134 14.84 14.57 -19.46
CA ILE A 134 15.01 14.62 -18.00
C ILE A 134 16.49 14.66 -17.61
N ASP A 135 17.37 14.07 -18.39
CA ASP A 135 18.82 14.08 -18.11
C ASP A 135 19.45 15.46 -18.22
N SER A 136 18.77 16.41 -18.87
CA SER A 136 19.15 17.83 -18.89
C SER A 136 19.11 18.50 -17.49
N ILE A 137 18.43 17.90 -16.51
CA ILE A 137 18.31 18.42 -15.15
C ILE A 137 19.64 18.23 -14.40
N LYS A 138 20.34 19.33 -14.12
CA LYS A 138 21.68 19.32 -13.51
C LYS A 138 21.70 18.81 -12.06
N ARG A 139 20.69 19.19 -11.25
CA ARG A 139 20.62 18.80 -9.83
C ARG A 139 20.17 17.36 -9.70
N LYS A 140 21.06 16.46 -9.24
CA LYS A 140 20.84 15.00 -9.18
C LYS A 140 19.52 14.61 -8.49
N ASN A 141 19.29 15.06 -7.24
CA ASN A 141 18.06 14.73 -6.51
C ASN A 141 16.79 15.29 -7.19
N LYS A 142 16.88 16.45 -7.87
CA LYS A 142 15.76 16.97 -8.65
C LYS A 142 15.51 16.12 -9.90
N ARG A 143 16.58 15.69 -10.58
CA ARG A 143 16.48 14.77 -11.72
C ARG A 143 15.82 13.46 -11.30
N ASP A 144 16.27 12.83 -10.23
CA ASP A 144 15.70 11.60 -9.71
C ASP A 144 14.23 11.81 -9.27
N SER A 145 13.94 12.94 -8.61
CA SER A 145 12.57 13.34 -8.26
C SER A 145 11.65 13.34 -9.48
N ILE A 146 12.09 13.92 -10.58
CA ILE A 146 11.29 13.97 -11.81
C ILE A 146 11.28 12.61 -12.52
N ALA A 147 12.41 11.91 -12.63
CA ALA A 147 12.51 10.63 -13.31
C ALA A 147 11.62 9.56 -12.68
N TYR A 148 11.57 9.54 -11.34
CA TYR A 148 10.82 8.54 -10.57
C TYR A 148 9.53 9.07 -9.94
N SER A 149 9.19 10.33 -10.22
CA SER A 149 8.01 11.00 -9.67
C SER A 149 7.91 10.91 -8.14
N LEU A 150 9.00 11.19 -7.46
CA LEU A 150 9.12 11.20 -6.00
C LEU A 150 9.39 12.63 -5.52
N PRO A 151 8.79 13.11 -4.41
CA PRO A 151 9.21 14.38 -3.80
C PRO A 151 10.71 14.42 -3.53
N VAL A 152 11.34 15.59 -3.71
CA VAL A 152 12.80 15.73 -3.52
C VAL A 152 13.24 15.33 -2.11
N TRP A 153 12.42 15.66 -1.10
CA TRP A 153 12.70 15.29 0.29
C TRP A 153 12.76 13.77 0.47
N LEU A 154 11.83 13.02 -0.18
CA LEU A 154 11.80 11.55 -0.10
C LEU A 154 12.98 10.92 -0.85
N VAL A 155 13.35 11.49 -2.01
CA VAL A 155 14.57 11.07 -2.73
C VAL A 155 15.80 11.23 -1.83
N SER A 156 15.96 12.40 -1.16
CA SER A 156 17.07 12.65 -0.25
C SER A 156 17.06 11.69 0.93
N LYS A 157 15.92 11.51 1.56
CA LYS A 157 15.71 10.61 2.70
C LYS A 157 16.10 9.17 2.39
N LEU A 158 15.60 8.61 1.30
CA LEU A 158 15.91 7.22 0.94
C LEU A 158 17.36 7.03 0.51
N LYS A 159 18.01 8.03 -0.12
CA LYS A 159 19.44 7.98 -0.40
C LYS A 159 20.30 8.03 0.85
N GLU A 160 19.91 8.85 1.82
CA GLU A 160 20.61 8.93 3.11
C GLU A 160 20.52 7.59 3.86
N GLU A 161 19.38 6.95 3.83
CA GLU A 161 19.10 5.72 4.60
C GLU A 161 19.66 4.45 3.95
N TYR A 162 19.56 4.36 2.61
CA TYR A 162 19.91 3.14 1.86
C TYR A 162 21.16 3.27 0.99
N GLY A 163 21.75 4.46 0.90
CA GLY A 163 22.80 4.76 -0.05
C GLY A 163 22.29 4.93 -1.49
N GLU A 164 23.14 5.48 -2.35
CA GLU A 164 22.76 5.88 -3.71
C GLU A 164 22.27 4.70 -4.57
N GLU A 165 23.02 3.60 -4.58
CA GLU A 165 22.78 2.46 -5.46
C GLU A 165 21.44 1.77 -5.11
N ARG A 166 21.22 1.46 -3.83
CA ARG A 166 19.99 0.81 -3.37
C ARG A 166 18.79 1.71 -3.49
N ALA A 167 18.94 3.01 -3.19
CA ALA A 167 17.86 3.97 -3.39
C ALA A 167 17.41 4.04 -4.86
N GLN A 168 18.34 4.01 -5.80
CA GLN A 168 18.02 3.96 -7.23
C GLN A 168 17.24 2.68 -7.60
N ALA A 169 17.60 1.53 -7.04
CA ALA A 169 16.87 0.28 -7.24
C ALA A 169 15.44 0.37 -6.67
N ILE A 170 15.29 0.92 -5.45
CA ILE A 170 13.99 1.21 -4.85
C ILE A 170 13.15 2.11 -5.77
N PHE A 171 13.69 3.26 -6.21
CA PHE A 171 12.96 4.21 -7.06
C PHE A 171 12.45 3.56 -8.35
N LYS A 172 13.31 2.78 -9.04
CA LYS A 172 12.94 2.04 -10.26
C LYS A 172 11.79 1.08 -9.99
N SER A 173 11.85 0.34 -8.89
CA SER A 173 10.87 -0.67 -8.53
C SER A 173 9.47 -0.08 -8.29
N LEU A 174 9.38 1.16 -7.81
CA LEU A 174 8.10 1.84 -7.55
C LEU A 174 7.30 2.16 -8.83
N LEU A 175 7.93 2.15 -9.99
CA LEU A 175 7.31 2.39 -11.30
C LEU A 175 6.98 1.09 -12.06
N VAL A 176 7.35 -0.06 -11.49
CA VAL A 176 7.01 -1.38 -12.04
C VAL A 176 5.59 -1.77 -11.62
N ARG A 177 4.88 -2.46 -12.48
CA ARG A 177 3.54 -2.97 -12.16
C ARG A 177 3.60 -3.96 -11.00
N ASN A 178 2.63 -3.87 -10.09
CA ASN A 178 2.49 -4.84 -9.01
C ASN A 178 2.15 -6.22 -9.55
N LYS A 179 2.80 -7.24 -9.03
CA LYS A 179 2.30 -8.61 -9.13
C LYS A 179 1.09 -8.79 -8.21
N ALA A 180 0.24 -9.74 -8.54
CA ALA A 180 -0.86 -10.14 -7.68
C ALA A 180 -0.35 -11.21 -6.69
N SER A 181 -0.49 -10.94 -5.39
CA SER A 181 -0.11 -11.85 -4.31
C SER A 181 -1.35 -12.28 -3.55
N ILE A 182 -1.46 -13.57 -3.31
CA ILE A 182 -2.54 -14.20 -2.56
C ILE A 182 -1.98 -15.11 -1.48
N ARG A 183 -2.71 -15.22 -0.39
CA ARG A 183 -2.49 -16.23 0.64
C ARG A 183 -3.50 -17.36 0.48
N VAL A 184 -3.01 -18.59 0.44
CA VAL A 184 -3.84 -19.79 0.52
C VAL A 184 -4.19 -20.04 1.98
N THR A 185 -5.45 -20.35 2.27
CA THR A 185 -5.94 -20.53 3.64
C THR A 185 -5.75 -21.97 4.14
N ASP A 186 -5.84 -22.94 3.26
CA ASP A 186 -5.58 -24.36 3.54
C ASP A 186 -4.40 -24.84 2.68
N LEU A 187 -3.26 -25.05 3.30
CA LEU A 187 -2.03 -25.47 2.63
C LEU A 187 -2.14 -26.85 1.96
N SER A 188 -3.05 -27.72 2.41
CA SER A 188 -3.28 -29.01 1.75
C SER A 188 -3.82 -28.86 0.32
N ARG A 189 -4.49 -27.75 0.03
CA ARG A 189 -5.03 -27.39 -1.30
C ARG A 189 -4.11 -26.51 -2.14
N LYS A 190 -2.92 -26.17 -1.63
CA LYS A 190 -2.06 -25.16 -2.29
C LYS A 190 -1.68 -25.54 -3.71
N GLU A 191 -1.30 -26.80 -3.97
CA GLU A 191 -0.92 -27.23 -5.33
C GLU A 191 -2.12 -27.25 -6.28
N GLU A 192 -3.31 -27.65 -5.81
CA GLU A 192 -4.56 -27.56 -6.59
C GLU A 192 -4.83 -26.10 -6.98
N ILE A 193 -4.84 -25.20 -5.99
CA ILE A 193 -5.11 -23.77 -6.17
C ILE A 193 -4.07 -23.13 -7.11
N LYS A 194 -2.79 -23.46 -6.93
CA LYS A 194 -1.70 -23.00 -7.79
C LYS A 194 -1.94 -23.37 -9.26
N ALA A 195 -2.36 -24.58 -9.52
CA ALA A 195 -2.65 -25.05 -10.87
C ALA A 195 -3.88 -24.36 -11.47
N VAL A 196 -4.99 -24.23 -10.71
CA VAL A 196 -6.22 -23.55 -11.13
C VAL A 196 -5.96 -22.08 -11.48
N LEU A 197 -5.16 -21.40 -10.68
CA LEU A 197 -4.85 -19.98 -10.88
C LEU A 197 -3.70 -19.73 -11.84
N GLU A 198 -3.00 -20.77 -12.30
CA GLU A 198 -1.74 -20.66 -13.06
C GLU A 198 -0.76 -19.71 -12.37
N ALA A 199 -0.65 -19.85 -11.06
CA ALA A 199 0.21 -19.05 -10.21
C ALA A 199 1.53 -19.79 -9.89
N THR A 200 2.48 -19.07 -9.29
CA THR A 200 3.75 -19.63 -8.83
C THR A 200 3.87 -19.47 -7.34
N ASP A 201 4.72 -20.27 -6.69
CA ASP A 201 4.99 -20.11 -5.27
C ASP A 201 5.63 -18.77 -4.96
N SER A 202 5.25 -18.20 -3.83
CA SER A 202 5.94 -17.03 -3.29
C SER A 202 7.34 -17.44 -2.80
N PRO A 203 8.38 -16.69 -3.16
CA PRO A 203 9.71 -16.91 -2.59
C PRO A 203 9.82 -16.49 -1.11
N LEU A 204 8.86 -15.69 -0.62
CA LEU A 204 8.89 -15.13 0.73
C LEU A 204 7.99 -15.88 1.70
N ALA A 205 6.78 -16.22 1.29
CA ALA A 205 5.76 -16.74 2.21
C ALA A 205 5.33 -18.16 1.81
N ALA A 206 5.45 -19.12 2.73
CA ALA A 206 5.05 -20.50 2.49
C ALA A 206 3.56 -20.64 2.12
N THR A 207 2.70 -19.77 2.64
CA THR A 207 1.28 -19.70 2.32
C THR A 207 0.98 -18.96 1.02
N GLY A 208 1.99 -18.30 0.43
CA GLY A 208 1.84 -17.36 -0.67
C GLY A 208 1.87 -18.01 -2.05
N LEU A 209 1.03 -17.50 -2.93
CA LEU A 209 1.13 -17.68 -4.37
C LEU A 209 1.17 -16.31 -5.05
N VAL A 210 1.88 -16.22 -6.17
CA VAL A 210 2.05 -14.97 -6.94
C VAL A 210 1.76 -15.20 -8.41
N LYS A 211 1.23 -14.16 -9.04
CA LYS A 211 1.02 -14.09 -10.49
C LYS A 211 1.35 -12.68 -10.98
N GLU A 212 1.99 -12.56 -12.14
CA GLU A 212 2.35 -11.23 -12.67
C GLU A 212 1.14 -10.34 -12.89
N GLN A 213 0.02 -10.92 -13.29
CA GLN A 213 -1.25 -10.22 -13.50
C GLN A 213 -2.42 -11.11 -13.07
N GLY A 214 -3.39 -10.53 -12.35
CA GLY A 214 -4.59 -11.23 -11.94
C GLY A 214 -5.52 -10.33 -11.15
N HIS A 215 -6.82 -10.62 -11.24
CA HIS A 215 -7.86 -10.00 -10.43
C HIS A 215 -8.59 -11.11 -9.68
N PHE A 216 -8.17 -11.36 -8.44
CA PHE A 216 -8.65 -12.49 -7.65
C PHE A 216 -9.89 -12.18 -6.82
N ALA A 217 -10.24 -10.90 -6.60
CA ALA A 217 -11.40 -10.52 -5.79
C ALA A 217 -12.77 -10.98 -6.37
N GLY A 218 -12.80 -11.24 -7.67
CA GLY A 218 -14.01 -11.77 -8.35
C GLY A 218 -13.95 -13.28 -8.62
N HIS A 219 -12.95 -14.00 -8.10
CA HIS A 219 -12.78 -15.43 -8.33
C HIS A 219 -13.54 -16.24 -7.27
N ASP A 220 -14.12 -17.39 -7.65
CA ASP A 220 -14.88 -18.26 -6.74
C ASP A 220 -14.06 -18.68 -5.53
N LEU A 221 -12.78 -19.03 -5.70
CA LEU A 221 -11.87 -19.37 -4.60
C LEU A 221 -11.72 -18.24 -3.56
N PHE A 222 -11.87 -16.98 -3.97
CA PHE A 222 -11.87 -15.86 -3.03
C PHE A 222 -13.19 -15.78 -2.27
N ALA A 223 -14.30 -15.95 -2.97
CA ALA A 223 -15.64 -15.96 -2.35
C ALA A 223 -15.80 -17.12 -1.35
N GLU A 224 -15.25 -18.30 -1.67
CA GLU A 224 -15.22 -19.48 -0.81
C GLU A 224 -14.27 -19.35 0.40
N GLY A 225 -13.41 -18.33 0.44
CA GLY A 225 -12.40 -18.18 1.47
C GLY A 225 -11.18 -19.10 1.31
N ALA A 226 -11.06 -19.84 0.20
CA ALA A 226 -9.90 -20.70 -0.07
C ALA A 226 -8.61 -19.88 -0.32
N ILE A 227 -8.78 -18.65 -0.78
CA ILE A 227 -7.71 -17.68 -0.92
C ILE A 227 -8.11 -16.30 -0.36
N THR A 228 -7.09 -15.51 -0.02
CA THR A 228 -7.28 -14.09 0.27
C THR A 228 -6.17 -13.25 -0.37
N ILE A 229 -6.50 -12.02 -0.75
CA ILE A 229 -5.52 -11.09 -1.33
C ILE A 229 -4.69 -10.50 -0.18
N GLN A 230 -3.43 -10.86 -0.15
CA GLN A 230 -2.48 -10.39 0.86
C GLN A 230 -1.08 -10.36 0.28
N ASP A 231 -0.36 -9.25 0.48
CA ASP A 231 1.03 -9.16 0.04
C ASP A 231 1.91 -10.18 0.76
N GLU A 232 2.93 -10.69 0.08
CA GLU A 232 3.83 -11.71 0.62
C GLU A 232 4.52 -11.25 1.89
N SER A 233 4.94 -9.99 1.95
CA SER A 233 5.57 -9.40 3.13
C SER A 233 4.64 -9.40 4.36
N SER A 234 3.38 -9.07 4.15
CA SER A 234 2.35 -9.09 5.18
C SER A 234 2.01 -10.50 5.67
N GLN A 235 2.20 -11.52 4.82
CA GLN A 235 1.99 -12.92 5.19
C GLN A 235 3.04 -13.46 6.18
N LEU A 236 4.22 -12.82 6.27
CA LEU A 236 5.28 -13.21 7.19
C LEU A 236 4.96 -12.91 8.66
N VAL A 237 4.00 -12.03 8.94
CA VAL A 237 3.72 -11.57 10.31
C VAL A 237 3.16 -12.68 11.20
N ALA A 238 2.09 -13.35 10.80
CA ALA A 238 1.45 -14.36 11.65
C ALA A 238 2.37 -15.54 12.03
N PRO A 239 3.21 -16.07 11.11
CA PRO A 239 4.18 -17.11 11.46
C PRO A 239 5.19 -16.71 12.54
N THR A 240 5.57 -15.43 12.65
CA THR A 240 6.53 -14.99 13.68
C THR A 240 6.00 -15.13 15.11
N LEU A 241 4.69 -15.19 15.29
CA LEU A 241 4.08 -15.35 16.62
C LEU A 241 4.20 -16.77 17.18
N ASP A 242 4.53 -17.75 16.33
CA ASP A 242 4.69 -19.17 16.71
C ASP A 242 3.50 -19.66 17.54
N LEU A 243 2.30 -19.60 16.96
CA LEU A 243 1.04 -19.96 17.62
C LEU A 243 0.87 -21.50 17.66
N GLN A 244 0.55 -22.04 18.83
CA GLN A 244 0.39 -23.47 19.09
C GLN A 244 -1.10 -23.89 19.18
N GLY A 245 -2.02 -22.92 19.05
CA GLY A 245 -3.46 -23.18 18.97
C GLY A 245 -4.29 -22.80 20.19
N HIS A 246 -3.69 -22.52 21.33
CA HIS A 246 -4.41 -22.24 22.59
C HIS A 246 -4.25 -20.81 23.11
N GLU A 247 -3.45 -20.00 22.45
CA GLU A 247 -3.05 -18.68 22.91
C GLU A 247 -4.19 -17.68 22.91
N GLN A 248 -4.17 -16.77 23.90
CA GLN A 248 -4.89 -15.52 23.89
C GLN A 248 -4.05 -14.47 23.18
N VAL A 249 -4.46 -14.09 21.99
CA VAL A 249 -3.73 -13.18 21.12
C VAL A 249 -4.41 -11.82 21.06
N LEU A 250 -3.64 -10.74 21.13
CA LEU A 250 -4.11 -9.39 20.85
C LEU A 250 -3.62 -8.94 19.46
N ASP A 251 -4.53 -8.46 18.62
CA ASP A 251 -4.24 -7.69 17.41
C ASP A 251 -4.61 -6.23 17.67
N ALA A 252 -3.62 -5.41 17.99
CA ALA A 252 -3.84 -4.06 18.51
C ALA A 252 -4.33 -3.05 17.44
N CYS A 253 -4.11 -3.31 16.15
CA CYS A 253 -4.46 -2.42 15.03
C CYS A 253 -4.97 -3.27 13.86
N ALA A 254 -6.08 -3.98 14.05
CA ALA A 254 -6.43 -5.16 13.29
C ALA A 254 -6.98 -4.92 11.87
N ALA A 255 -7.61 -3.76 11.61
CA ALA A 255 -8.29 -3.56 10.33
C ALA A 255 -7.33 -3.55 9.11
N PRO A 256 -7.76 -4.20 8.02
CA PRO A 256 -9.06 -4.79 7.70
C PRO A 256 -9.23 -6.27 8.09
N GLY A 257 -8.37 -6.86 8.94
CA GLY A 257 -8.51 -8.21 9.45
C GLY A 257 -7.70 -9.31 8.74
N GLY A 258 -6.87 -8.95 7.74
CA GLY A 258 -6.10 -9.95 6.99
C GLY A 258 -5.06 -10.69 7.84
N LYS A 259 -4.35 -9.98 8.74
CA LYS A 259 -3.40 -10.56 9.70
C LYS A 259 -4.13 -11.26 10.85
N THR A 260 -5.22 -10.65 11.34
CA THR A 260 -6.12 -11.25 12.34
C THR A 260 -6.59 -12.63 11.92
N ALA A 261 -7.18 -12.73 10.71
CA ALA A 261 -7.64 -14.03 10.20
C ALA A 261 -6.50 -15.02 9.93
N HIS A 262 -5.30 -14.52 9.58
CA HIS A 262 -4.12 -15.37 9.42
C HIS A 262 -3.68 -15.97 10.78
N MET A 263 -3.62 -15.16 11.84
CA MET A 263 -3.34 -15.64 13.19
C MET A 263 -4.43 -16.61 13.68
N ALA A 264 -5.70 -16.25 13.46
CA ALA A 264 -6.84 -17.07 13.85
C ALA A 264 -6.83 -18.46 13.20
N SER A 265 -6.29 -18.59 11.97
CA SER A 265 -6.18 -19.89 11.29
C SER A 265 -5.21 -20.88 11.96
N TYR A 266 -4.34 -20.43 12.84
CA TYR A 266 -3.46 -21.30 13.65
C TYR A 266 -4.08 -21.70 14.99
N LEU A 267 -5.22 -21.09 15.39
CA LEU A 267 -5.82 -21.32 16.70
C LEU A 267 -6.89 -22.42 16.63
N THR A 268 -6.98 -23.19 17.71
CA THR A 268 -8.02 -24.21 17.93
C THR A 268 -8.92 -23.84 19.11
N SER A 269 -8.36 -23.68 20.30
CA SER A 269 -9.06 -23.23 21.50
C SER A 269 -8.71 -21.79 21.90
N GLY A 270 -7.65 -21.24 21.34
CA GLY A 270 -7.24 -19.86 21.53
C GLY A 270 -8.14 -18.87 20.80
N LYS A 271 -7.93 -17.58 21.06
CA LYS A 271 -8.71 -16.47 20.49
C LYS A 271 -7.81 -15.32 20.09
N VAL A 272 -8.21 -14.59 19.05
CA VAL A 272 -7.64 -13.28 18.70
C VAL A 272 -8.63 -12.20 19.12
N THR A 273 -8.23 -11.33 20.03
CA THR A 273 -8.93 -10.07 20.33
C THR A 273 -8.40 -9.00 19.36
N ALA A 274 -9.26 -8.56 18.43
CA ALA A 274 -8.93 -7.65 17.36
C ALA A 274 -9.48 -6.25 17.64
N LEU A 275 -8.59 -5.26 17.71
CA LEU A 275 -8.95 -3.88 18.05
C LEU A 275 -8.93 -2.97 16.82
N ASP A 276 -9.86 -2.05 16.76
CA ASP A 276 -9.79 -0.83 15.94
C ASP A 276 -10.57 0.32 16.58
N LEU A 277 -10.31 1.55 16.15
CA LEU A 277 -10.97 2.78 16.63
C LEU A 277 -12.37 2.98 16.06
N TYR A 278 -12.67 2.39 14.90
CA TYR A 278 -13.85 2.70 14.10
C TYR A 278 -14.73 1.47 13.88
N ASP A 279 -16.03 1.60 14.16
CA ASP A 279 -17.00 0.51 14.06
C ASP A 279 -17.01 -0.12 12.66
N HIS A 280 -17.06 0.69 11.60
CA HIS A 280 -17.05 0.18 10.22
C HIS A 280 -15.79 -0.62 9.85
N LYS A 281 -14.69 -0.45 10.59
CA LYS A 281 -13.48 -1.26 10.42
C LYS A 281 -13.57 -2.58 11.19
N LEU A 282 -14.23 -2.57 12.34
CA LEU A 282 -14.54 -3.81 13.06
C LEU A 282 -15.47 -4.72 12.25
N ASP A 283 -16.46 -4.13 11.55
CA ASP A 283 -17.31 -4.88 10.62
C ASP A 283 -16.49 -5.56 9.52
N LEU A 284 -15.50 -4.86 8.94
CA LEU A 284 -14.60 -5.46 7.93
C LEU A 284 -13.75 -6.61 8.48
N ILE A 285 -13.30 -6.53 9.74
CA ILE A 285 -12.57 -7.62 10.40
C ILE A 285 -13.48 -8.84 10.52
N GLN A 286 -14.70 -8.62 10.98
CA GLN A 286 -15.70 -9.68 11.17
C GLN A 286 -16.08 -10.33 9.83
N GLU A 287 -16.39 -9.55 8.80
CA GLU A 287 -16.70 -10.04 7.44
C GLU A 287 -15.54 -10.89 6.87
N ASN A 288 -14.29 -10.47 7.07
CA ASN A 288 -13.13 -11.24 6.63
C ASN A 288 -12.97 -12.54 7.43
N ALA A 289 -13.18 -12.51 8.74
CA ALA A 289 -13.11 -13.70 9.60
C ALA A 289 -14.19 -14.73 9.21
N GLU A 290 -15.41 -14.28 8.93
CA GLU A 290 -16.51 -15.13 8.46
C GLU A 290 -16.21 -15.76 7.10
N ARG A 291 -15.79 -14.94 6.11
CA ARG A 291 -15.44 -15.41 4.78
C ARG A 291 -14.29 -16.44 4.80
N LEU A 292 -13.34 -16.27 5.70
CA LEU A 292 -12.16 -17.14 5.83
C LEU A 292 -12.38 -18.32 6.80
N GLY A 293 -13.60 -18.47 7.36
CA GLY A 293 -13.97 -19.59 8.20
C GLY A 293 -13.28 -19.62 9.59
N VAL A 294 -12.89 -18.46 10.12
CA VAL A 294 -12.19 -18.32 11.40
C VAL A 294 -12.92 -17.40 12.40
N ALA A 295 -14.20 -17.13 12.16
CA ALA A 295 -15.00 -16.21 12.97
C ALA A 295 -15.06 -16.65 14.45
N ASP A 296 -15.10 -17.96 14.71
CA ASP A 296 -15.17 -18.50 16.08
C ASP A 296 -13.90 -18.17 16.89
N GLN A 297 -12.75 -17.95 16.25
CA GLN A 297 -11.49 -17.59 16.87
C GLN A 297 -11.25 -16.09 16.98
N VAL A 298 -12.13 -15.25 16.42
CA VAL A 298 -11.95 -13.79 16.37
C VAL A 298 -13.00 -13.09 17.24
N GLN A 299 -12.54 -12.19 18.08
CA GLN A 299 -13.40 -11.29 18.88
C GLN A 299 -13.00 -9.85 18.60
N THR A 300 -13.91 -9.06 18.04
CA THR A 300 -13.67 -7.65 17.76
C THR A 300 -14.01 -6.77 18.96
N GLN A 301 -13.18 -5.74 19.21
CA GLN A 301 -13.41 -4.79 20.29
C GLN A 301 -13.04 -3.38 19.84
N LYS A 302 -13.96 -2.42 20.00
CA LYS A 302 -13.67 -1.00 19.77
C LYS A 302 -12.85 -0.46 20.91
N LEU A 303 -11.57 -0.18 20.64
CA LEU A 303 -10.64 0.35 21.64
C LEU A 303 -9.48 1.07 20.96
N ASP A 304 -9.03 2.17 21.58
CA ASP A 304 -7.76 2.80 21.22
C ASP A 304 -6.60 1.94 21.75
N ALA A 305 -5.72 1.50 20.87
CA ALA A 305 -4.59 0.65 21.26
C ALA A 305 -3.63 1.30 22.28
N ARG A 306 -3.64 2.63 22.38
CA ARG A 306 -2.91 3.39 23.40
C ARG A 306 -3.48 3.25 24.81
N LYS A 307 -4.68 2.64 24.93
CA LYS A 307 -5.42 2.45 26.21
C LYS A 307 -5.68 0.98 26.54
N VAL A 308 -4.99 0.08 25.91
CA VAL A 308 -5.16 -1.38 26.12
C VAL A 308 -4.94 -1.74 27.60
N HIS A 309 -3.91 -1.18 28.23
CA HIS A 309 -3.58 -1.39 29.65
C HIS A 309 -4.64 -0.89 30.64
N GLU A 310 -5.49 0.06 30.22
CA GLU A 310 -6.62 0.57 31.05
C GLU A 310 -7.82 -0.38 31.00
N PHE A 311 -7.94 -1.16 29.91
CA PHE A 311 -9.10 -2.01 29.64
C PHE A 311 -8.84 -3.49 29.99
N PHE A 312 -7.67 -3.99 29.59
CA PHE A 312 -7.26 -5.37 29.89
C PHE A 312 -6.28 -5.40 31.07
N GLY A 313 -6.46 -6.39 31.94
CA GLY A 313 -5.54 -6.61 33.06
C GLY A 313 -4.14 -7.05 32.63
N ARG A 314 -3.22 -7.09 33.59
CA ARG A 314 -1.90 -7.69 33.39
C ARG A 314 -2.06 -9.17 33.00
N ASP A 315 -1.11 -9.67 32.22
CA ASP A 315 -1.04 -11.10 31.83
C ASP A 315 -2.29 -11.61 31.09
N SER A 316 -3.02 -10.72 30.42
CA SER A 316 -4.22 -11.08 29.65
C SER A 316 -3.89 -11.83 28.35
N PHE A 317 -2.71 -11.57 27.75
CA PHE A 317 -2.35 -12.11 26.47
C PHE A 317 -1.03 -12.88 26.49
N ASP A 318 -0.99 -13.96 25.70
CA ASP A 318 0.22 -14.75 25.47
C ASP A 318 1.07 -14.17 24.35
N LYS A 319 0.41 -13.62 23.34
CA LYS A 319 1.00 -13.05 22.13
C LYS A 319 0.29 -11.75 21.73
N ILE A 320 1.05 -10.80 21.24
CA ILE A 320 0.51 -9.51 20.79
C ILE A 320 1.08 -9.19 19.42
N LEU A 321 0.20 -8.78 18.50
CA LEU A 321 0.56 -8.15 17.24
C LEU A 321 0.29 -6.65 17.35
N VAL A 322 1.29 -5.86 17.01
CA VAL A 322 1.18 -4.41 16.75
C VAL A 322 1.53 -4.16 15.30
N ASP A 323 0.55 -4.32 14.41
CA ASP A 323 0.68 -3.88 13.01
C ASP A 323 0.38 -2.39 12.97
N ALA A 324 1.40 -1.61 13.29
CA ALA A 324 1.25 -0.22 13.73
C ALA A 324 0.76 0.73 12.62
N PRO A 325 -0.05 1.75 12.98
CA PRO A 325 -0.31 2.85 12.06
C PRO A 325 1.01 3.50 11.67
N CYS A 326 1.25 3.64 10.36
CA CYS A 326 2.52 4.10 9.82
C CYS A 326 2.34 4.98 8.57
N SER A 327 3.43 5.57 8.09
CA SER A 327 3.41 6.42 6.89
C SER A 327 3.00 5.70 5.61
N GLY A 328 3.22 4.38 5.53
CA GLY A 328 2.91 3.58 4.36
C GLY A 328 3.90 3.76 3.20
N ILE A 329 5.10 4.29 3.43
CA ILE A 329 6.11 4.51 2.37
C ILE A 329 6.50 3.20 1.65
N GLY A 330 6.34 2.05 2.28
CA GLY A 330 6.52 0.74 1.65
C GLY A 330 5.47 0.40 0.60
N LEU A 331 4.31 1.06 0.63
CA LEU A 331 3.15 0.79 -0.25
C LEU A 331 3.09 1.69 -1.49
N LEU A 332 4.09 2.52 -1.77
CA LEU A 332 4.06 3.53 -2.83
C LEU A 332 3.78 2.97 -4.23
N ARG A 333 4.10 1.70 -4.47
CA ARG A 333 3.78 1.02 -5.73
C ARG A 333 2.27 0.80 -5.88
N ARG A 334 1.58 0.43 -4.79
CA ARG A 334 0.13 0.18 -4.75
C ARG A 334 -0.71 1.42 -4.48
N LYS A 335 -0.15 2.35 -3.70
CA LYS A 335 -0.81 3.58 -3.24
C LYS A 335 0.10 4.78 -3.54
N PRO A 336 0.25 5.15 -4.81
CA PRO A 336 1.20 6.18 -5.23
C PRO A 336 0.82 7.59 -4.74
N ASP A 337 -0.40 7.82 -4.30
CA ASP A 337 -0.88 9.07 -3.72
C ASP A 337 -0.23 9.37 -2.35
N ILE A 338 0.18 8.36 -1.59
CA ILE A 338 0.78 8.53 -0.26
C ILE A 338 1.95 9.52 -0.30
N LYS A 339 2.84 9.43 -1.29
CA LYS A 339 4.04 10.27 -1.40
C LYS A 339 3.77 11.76 -1.56
N TYR A 340 2.56 12.14 -1.94
CA TYR A 340 2.16 13.55 -2.11
C TYR A 340 1.47 14.14 -0.87
N ASN A 341 1.05 13.27 0.06
CA ASN A 341 0.29 13.63 1.25
C ASN A 341 1.09 13.42 2.54
N LYS A 342 2.42 13.23 2.43
CA LYS A 342 3.32 13.01 3.56
C LYS A 342 4.47 14.00 3.56
N GLU A 343 4.92 14.32 4.76
CA GLU A 343 6.09 15.15 5.03
C GLU A 343 7.00 14.46 6.07
N THR A 344 8.23 14.94 6.22
CA THR A 344 9.20 14.38 7.18
C THR A 344 8.71 14.45 8.63
N ALA A 345 7.97 15.49 8.99
CA ALA A 345 7.40 15.66 10.32
C ALA A 345 6.38 14.56 10.70
N ASP A 346 5.71 13.95 9.70
CA ASP A 346 4.76 12.86 9.94
C ASP A 346 5.45 11.63 10.56
N PHE A 347 6.71 11.36 10.22
CA PHE A 347 7.45 10.20 10.75
C PHE A 347 7.66 10.28 12.25
N THR A 348 8.02 11.46 12.77
CA THR A 348 8.18 11.68 14.21
C THR A 348 6.86 11.52 14.96
N SER A 349 5.79 12.13 14.45
CA SER A 349 4.46 12.01 15.07
C SER A 349 3.94 10.57 15.06
N LEU A 350 4.22 9.81 13.98
CA LEU A 350 3.85 8.39 13.91
C LEU A 350 4.70 7.54 14.85
N GLN A 351 6.00 7.82 14.97
CA GLN A 351 6.88 7.15 15.93
C GLN A 351 6.36 7.30 17.37
N GLU A 352 5.94 8.50 17.76
CA GLU A 352 5.35 8.76 19.10
C GLU A 352 4.11 7.88 19.32
N ILE A 353 3.18 7.85 18.36
CA ILE A 353 1.97 7.01 18.43
C ILE A 353 2.33 5.52 18.52
N GLN A 354 3.32 5.05 17.75
CA GLN A 354 3.78 3.67 17.76
C GLN A 354 4.36 3.27 19.11
N LEU A 355 5.15 4.15 19.72
CA LEU A 355 5.70 3.95 21.07
C LEU A 355 4.61 3.97 22.16
N GLU A 356 3.62 4.87 22.05
CA GLU A 356 2.48 4.89 22.95
C GLU A 356 1.69 3.57 22.90
N ILE A 357 1.45 3.04 21.69
CA ILE A 357 0.78 1.75 21.51
C ILE A 357 1.60 0.62 22.15
N LEU A 358 2.89 0.52 21.83
CA LEU A 358 3.78 -0.49 22.41
C LEU A 358 3.83 -0.41 23.93
N GLY A 359 3.96 0.79 24.50
CA GLY A 359 3.98 1.04 25.94
C GLY A 359 2.65 0.69 26.65
N SER A 360 1.53 0.72 25.93
CA SER A 360 0.24 0.29 26.44
C SER A 360 0.09 -1.22 26.39
N VAL A 361 0.31 -1.83 25.24
CA VAL A 361 0.05 -3.27 25.07
C VAL A 361 1.04 -4.16 25.83
N CYS A 362 2.30 -3.71 26.02
CA CYS A 362 3.32 -4.48 26.72
C CYS A 362 2.96 -4.81 28.17
N GLN A 363 2.13 -3.97 28.82
CA GLN A 363 1.68 -4.17 30.17
C GLN A 363 0.69 -5.34 30.34
N THR A 364 0.04 -5.72 29.23
CA THR A 364 -0.97 -6.81 29.22
C THR A 364 -0.39 -8.15 28.81
N LEU A 365 0.87 -8.17 28.39
CA LEU A 365 1.56 -9.39 27.97
C LEU A 365 2.05 -10.20 29.18
N ARG A 366 1.87 -11.52 29.13
CA ARG A 366 2.41 -12.46 30.11
C ARG A 366 3.93 -12.55 30.02
N LYS A 367 4.57 -12.87 31.14
CA LYS A 367 5.99 -13.22 31.15
C LYS A 367 6.26 -14.41 30.22
N GLY A 368 7.31 -14.32 29.42
CA GLY A 368 7.62 -15.27 28.36
C GLY A 368 6.83 -15.05 27.06
N GLY A 369 5.83 -14.18 27.09
CA GLY A 369 5.04 -13.81 25.92
C GLY A 369 5.83 -13.03 24.88
N ILE A 370 5.24 -12.88 23.69
CA ILE A 370 5.87 -12.27 22.51
C ILE A 370 5.01 -11.12 22.01
N ILE A 371 5.66 -9.99 21.70
CA ILE A 371 5.11 -8.93 20.87
C ILE A 371 5.77 -9.00 19.50
N THR A 372 4.98 -9.10 18.44
CA THR A 372 5.44 -8.84 17.07
C THR A 372 5.02 -7.43 16.68
N TYR A 373 5.99 -6.59 16.33
CA TYR A 373 5.81 -5.23 15.82
C TYR A 373 6.01 -5.24 14.32
N SER A 374 5.08 -4.67 13.56
CA SER A 374 5.20 -4.58 12.11
C SER A 374 4.71 -3.24 11.56
N THR A 375 5.27 -2.82 10.43
CA THR A 375 4.88 -1.62 9.68
C THR A 375 4.94 -1.87 8.18
N CYS A 376 4.10 -1.19 7.43
CA CYS A 376 4.18 -1.14 5.96
C CYS A 376 5.01 0.06 5.48
N THR A 377 6.10 0.38 6.17
CA THR A 377 7.03 1.45 5.80
C THR A 377 8.47 0.96 5.80
N ILE A 378 9.33 1.71 5.11
CA ILE A 378 10.76 1.39 5.01
C ILE A 378 11.66 2.45 5.65
N VAL A 379 11.07 3.43 6.36
CA VAL A 379 11.85 4.50 7.00
C VAL A 379 12.25 4.11 8.43
N SER A 380 13.48 4.45 8.80
CA SER A 380 14.09 4.03 10.06
C SER A 380 13.39 4.59 11.30
N GLU A 381 12.83 5.80 11.22
CA GLU A 381 12.11 6.46 12.31
C GLU A 381 10.96 5.61 12.85
N GLU A 382 10.22 4.96 11.94
CA GLU A 382 9.07 4.13 12.28
C GLU A 382 9.44 2.66 12.52
N ASN A 383 10.69 2.27 12.26
CA ASN A 383 11.18 0.90 12.32
C ASN A 383 12.27 0.73 13.39
N PHE A 384 13.55 0.78 13.02
CA PHE A 384 14.69 0.54 13.93
C PHE A 384 14.74 1.52 15.10
N GLN A 385 14.35 2.78 14.91
CA GLN A 385 14.35 3.76 15.99
C GLN A 385 13.23 3.49 17.00
N VAL A 386 12.06 2.98 16.56
CA VAL A 386 10.99 2.51 17.47
C VAL A 386 11.47 1.31 18.27
N VAL A 387 12.08 0.32 17.62
CA VAL A 387 12.63 -0.87 18.27
C VAL A 387 13.64 -0.48 19.35
N LYS A 388 14.58 0.39 19.01
CA LYS A 388 15.62 0.88 19.95
C LYS A 388 14.98 1.61 21.13
N ALA A 389 14.11 2.60 20.88
CA ALA A 389 13.48 3.39 21.93
C ALA A 389 12.58 2.53 22.85
N PHE A 390 11.87 1.57 22.30
CA PHE A 390 11.07 0.64 23.09
C PHE A 390 11.94 -0.20 24.04
N LEU A 391 13.02 -0.82 23.56
CA LEU A 391 13.91 -1.65 24.37
C LEU A 391 14.68 -0.82 25.43
N GLU A 392 15.05 0.41 25.12
CA GLU A 392 15.67 1.31 26.09
C GLU A 392 14.74 1.71 27.23
N SER A 393 13.43 1.82 26.94
CA SER A 393 12.40 2.21 27.92
C SER A 393 11.82 1.02 28.70
N HIS A 394 11.98 -0.21 28.19
CA HIS A 394 11.37 -1.43 28.73
C HIS A 394 12.43 -2.54 28.89
N PRO A 395 13.28 -2.44 29.94
CA PRO A 395 14.37 -3.41 30.19
C PRO A 395 13.86 -4.83 30.52
N GLU A 396 12.56 -4.98 30.80
CA GLU A 396 11.88 -6.27 30.96
C GLU A 396 11.65 -7.00 29.61
N PHE A 397 12.04 -6.40 28.50
CA PHE A 397 11.96 -7.00 27.16
C PHE A 397 13.33 -7.19 26.53
N GLU A 398 13.46 -8.24 25.75
CA GLU A 398 14.59 -8.49 24.87
C GLU A 398 14.12 -8.61 23.41
N GLN A 399 14.98 -8.25 22.47
CA GLN A 399 14.71 -8.49 21.06
C GLN A 399 14.92 -9.96 20.73
N VAL A 400 13.94 -10.57 20.06
CA VAL A 400 14.07 -11.91 19.49
C VAL A 400 14.54 -11.76 18.04
N LYS A 401 15.64 -12.42 17.69
CA LYS A 401 16.15 -12.41 16.32
C LYS A 401 15.23 -13.25 15.42
N LEU A 402 14.71 -12.60 14.40
CA LEU A 402 13.93 -13.27 13.38
C LEU A 402 14.84 -14.01 12.39
N GLU A 403 14.36 -15.14 11.92
CA GLU A 403 15.03 -15.96 10.91
C GLU A 403 14.15 -16.10 9.67
N HIS A 404 14.78 -16.24 8.52
CA HIS A 404 14.13 -16.49 7.25
C HIS A 404 15.10 -17.15 6.27
N GLU A 405 14.60 -17.92 5.29
CA GLU A 405 15.44 -18.54 4.26
C GLU A 405 16.11 -17.48 3.36
N CYS A 406 15.37 -16.46 2.96
CA CYS A 406 15.88 -15.29 2.25
C CYS A 406 16.68 -14.41 3.20
N LYS A 407 18.00 -14.54 3.21
CA LYS A 407 18.88 -13.82 4.13
C LYS A 407 19.00 -12.33 3.85
N ASP A 408 18.73 -11.91 2.63
CA ASP A 408 18.79 -10.52 2.16
C ASP A 408 17.70 -9.60 2.72
N ILE A 409 16.64 -10.18 3.32
CA ILE A 409 15.62 -9.43 4.05
C ILE A 409 15.92 -9.30 5.56
N LEU A 410 16.97 -9.96 6.05
CA LEU A 410 17.33 -9.92 7.47
C LEU A 410 18.30 -8.76 7.75
N LYS A 411 17.95 -7.92 8.71
CA LYS A 411 18.79 -6.80 9.15
C LYS A 411 18.63 -6.56 10.66
N ASP A 412 19.70 -6.57 11.40
CA ASP A 412 19.74 -6.27 12.85
C ASP A 412 18.73 -7.07 13.68
N GLY A 413 18.54 -8.37 13.35
CA GLY A 413 17.58 -9.26 14.01
C GLY A 413 16.11 -9.05 13.60
N CYS A 414 15.85 -8.15 12.66
CA CYS A 414 14.53 -7.85 12.10
C CYS A 414 14.40 -8.37 10.67
N ILE A 415 13.18 -8.40 10.15
CA ILE A 415 12.88 -8.50 8.72
C ILE A 415 12.64 -7.10 8.18
N LEU A 416 13.38 -6.71 7.14
CA LEU A 416 13.17 -5.49 6.37
C LEU A 416 13.12 -5.83 4.88
N ILE A 417 11.95 -5.71 4.29
CA ILE A 417 11.74 -5.88 2.86
C ILE A 417 11.61 -4.49 2.25
N THR A 418 12.41 -4.19 1.24
CA THR A 418 12.28 -2.97 0.43
C THR A 418 11.70 -3.29 -0.94
N PRO A 419 10.99 -2.34 -1.59
CA PRO A 419 10.16 -2.64 -2.78
C PRO A 419 10.89 -3.26 -3.97
N GLU A 420 12.22 -3.11 -4.08
CA GLU A 420 13.04 -3.74 -5.12
C GLU A 420 13.27 -5.23 -4.88
N LEU A 421 13.12 -5.68 -3.62
CA LEU A 421 13.29 -7.09 -3.28
C LEU A 421 12.00 -7.86 -3.58
N TYR A 422 12.13 -8.95 -4.32
CA TYR A 422 11.04 -9.89 -4.65
C TYR A 422 9.79 -9.28 -5.31
N GLY A 423 9.78 -7.98 -5.64
CA GLY A 423 8.58 -7.30 -6.13
C GLY A 423 7.43 -7.24 -5.12
N SER A 424 7.71 -7.42 -3.84
CA SER A 424 6.80 -7.30 -2.70
C SER A 424 6.63 -5.84 -2.27
N ASP A 425 5.67 -5.56 -1.37
CA ASP A 425 5.58 -4.26 -0.71
C ASP A 425 6.73 -4.07 0.27
N GLY A 426 7.10 -2.81 0.54
CA GLY A 426 8.06 -2.50 1.59
C GLY A 426 7.44 -2.78 2.97
N PHE A 427 8.16 -3.53 3.81
CA PHE A 427 7.61 -4.01 5.07
C PHE A 427 8.71 -4.23 6.12
N PHE A 428 8.34 -4.04 7.38
CA PHE A 428 9.25 -4.27 8.51
C PHE A 428 8.57 -5.14 9.57
N ILE A 429 9.35 -6.05 10.18
CA ILE A 429 8.92 -6.89 11.30
C ILE A 429 10.04 -6.97 12.32
N SER A 430 9.71 -6.73 13.60
CA SER A 430 10.56 -6.97 14.75
C SER A 430 9.80 -7.74 15.82
N GLN A 431 10.51 -8.38 16.74
CA GLN A 431 9.89 -9.20 17.78
C GLN A 431 10.56 -8.95 19.13
N PHE A 432 9.73 -8.90 20.18
CA PHE A 432 10.16 -8.71 21.55
C PHE A 432 9.61 -9.80 22.46
N ARG A 433 10.42 -10.30 23.39
CA ARG A 433 10.01 -11.25 24.43
C ARG A 433 10.05 -10.57 25.78
N LYS A 434 9.01 -10.76 26.60
CA LYS A 434 8.99 -10.33 28.00
C LYS A 434 9.75 -11.31 28.86
N ILE A 435 10.91 -10.92 29.41
CA ILE A 435 11.82 -11.78 30.18
C ILE A 435 11.62 -11.67 31.69
N SER A 436 11.07 -10.56 32.17
CA SER A 436 10.78 -10.33 33.59
C SER A 436 9.42 -9.67 33.78
N GLU A 437 8.98 -9.57 35.05
CA GLU A 437 7.75 -8.87 35.41
C GLU A 437 7.92 -7.36 35.26
#